data_24934875412466f2412f17945434456a
#
_entry.id   24934875412466f2412f17945434456a
#
_cell.length_a   1.000
_cell.length_b   1.000
_cell.length_c   1.000
_cell.angle_alpha   90.00
_cell.angle_beta   90.00
_cell.angle_gamma   90.00
#
_symmetry.space_group_name_H-M   'P 1'
#
loop_
_entity.id
_entity.type
_entity.pdbx_description
1 polymer ?
#
loop_
_entity_poly.entity_id
_entity_poly.type
_entity_poly.pdbx_seq_one_letter_code
_entity_poly.pdbx_strand_id
1 'polypeptide(L)'
;LRYYERVGLIPPVARNASGNRDYQEKDVDWVEHTVCMRNAGVPIEALIEYVKLFQMGDATFGARLDLLKEQYEKLEEQRKQIEATMDRLHYKISKYEEAVKTGKLVWDGKITDGECTM
;
A
#
# COMPACT_ATOMS: atom_id res chain seq x y z
N LEU A 1 11.28 13.47 -8.48
CA LEU A 1 10.97 14.43 -7.40
C LEU A 1 10.16 15.62 -7.89
N ARG A 2 10.52 16.18 -9.04
CA ARG A 2 9.75 17.28 -9.63
C ARG A 2 8.31 16.85 -9.90
N TYR A 3 8.13 15.62 -10.36
CA TYR A 3 6.82 15.08 -10.64
C TYR A 3 5.97 15.05 -9.37
N TYR A 4 6.56 14.62 -8.26
CA TYR A 4 5.84 14.52 -6.99
C TYR A 4 5.35 15.90 -6.53
N GLU A 5 6.19 16.91 -6.64
CA GLU A 5 5.79 18.26 -6.28
C GLU A 5 4.69 18.78 -7.21
N ARG A 6 4.86 18.55 -8.51
CA ARG A 6 3.93 19.08 -9.50
C ARG A 6 2.53 18.52 -9.35
N VAL A 7 2.41 17.24 -9.04
CA VAL A 7 1.09 16.62 -8.91
C VAL A 7 0.52 16.70 -7.50
N GLY A 8 1.27 17.25 -6.56
CA GLY A 8 0.76 17.44 -5.19
C GLY A 8 0.97 16.27 -4.26
N LEU A 9 1.89 15.37 -4.59
CA LEU A 9 2.22 14.24 -3.72
C LEU A 9 3.13 14.62 -2.57
N ILE A 10 3.82 15.74 -2.70
CA ILE A 10 4.60 16.34 -1.62
C ILE A 10 4.33 17.83 -1.60
N PRO A 11 4.53 18.51 -0.45
CA PRO A 11 4.37 19.97 -0.41
C PRO A 11 5.39 20.67 -1.30
N PRO A 12 5.12 21.92 -1.69
CA PRO A 12 6.07 22.67 -2.49
C PRO A 12 7.45 22.75 -1.85
N VAL A 13 8.47 22.57 -2.67
CA VAL A 13 9.87 22.60 -2.22
C VAL A 13 10.40 24.03 -2.33
N ALA A 14 11.11 24.48 -1.29
CA ALA A 14 11.74 25.79 -1.30
C ALA A 14 12.79 25.88 -2.40
N ARG A 15 13.01 27.09 -2.90
CA ARG A 15 14.03 27.33 -3.92
C ARG A 15 15.18 28.12 -3.32
N ASN A 16 16.38 27.84 -3.81
CA ASN A 16 17.55 28.57 -3.36
C ASN A 16 17.65 29.91 -4.09
N ALA A 17 18.70 30.67 -3.81
CA ALA A 17 18.89 31.99 -4.39
C ALA A 17 19.01 31.96 -5.91
N SER A 18 19.42 30.85 -6.48
CA SER A 18 19.55 30.67 -7.93
C SER A 18 18.26 30.23 -8.61
N GLY A 19 17.18 30.05 -7.85
CA GLY A 19 15.90 29.63 -8.38
C GLY A 19 15.76 28.12 -8.54
N ASN A 20 16.75 27.33 -8.15
CA ASN A 20 16.70 25.89 -8.20
C ASN A 20 16.02 25.34 -6.95
N ARG A 21 15.40 24.16 -7.08
CA ARG A 21 14.81 23.49 -5.93
C ARG A 21 15.88 23.13 -4.93
N ASP A 22 15.62 23.49 -3.67
CA ASP A 22 16.54 23.22 -2.58
C ASP A 22 15.87 22.20 -1.65
N TYR A 23 16.12 20.91 -1.93
CA TYR A 23 15.52 19.83 -1.17
C TYR A 23 16.10 19.75 0.22
N GLN A 24 15.21 19.79 1.21
CA GLN A 24 15.56 19.71 2.62
C GLN A 24 15.25 18.29 3.12
N GLU A 25 15.68 17.99 4.33
CA GLU A 25 15.41 16.69 4.96
C GLU A 25 13.91 16.42 5.04
N LYS A 26 13.11 17.43 5.35
CA LYS A 26 11.66 17.28 5.42
C LYS A 26 11.07 16.89 4.06
N ASP A 27 11.66 17.32 2.97
CA ASP A 27 11.19 16.98 1.64
C ASP A 27 11.50 15.52 1.32
N VAL A 28 12.66 15.04 1.76
CA VAL A 28 13.03 13.63 1.62
C VAL A 28 12.06 12.76 2.43
N ASP A 29 11.72 13.18 3.64
CA ASP A 29 10.77 12.45 4.47
C ASP A 29 9.41 12.32 3.78
N TRP A 30 8.96 13.39 3.12
CA TRP A 30 7.70 13.35 2.36
C TRP A 30 7.79 12.37 1.19
N VAL A 31 8.91 12.33 0.50
CA VAL A 31 9.11 11.40 -0.60
C VAL A 31 9.10 9.96 -0.10
N GLU A 32 9.79 9.70 1.00
CA GLU A 32 9.80 8.35 1.59
C GLU A 32 8.40 7.92 2.02
N HIS A 33 7.65 8.82 2.63
CA HIS A 33 6.26 8.56 2.99
C HIS A 33 5.43 8.19 1.77
N THR A 34 5.56 8.97 0.70
CA THR A 34 4.81 8.74 -0.53
C THR A 34 5.15 7.39 -1.14
N VAL A 35 6.44 7.06 -1.23
CA VAL A 35 6.87 5.79 -1.80
C VAL A 35 6.34 4.62 -0.96
N CYS A 36 6.45 4.72 0.36
CA CYS A 36 5.97 3.68 1.25
C CYS A 36 4.47 3.44 1.08
N MET A 37 3.69 4.50 1.05
CA MET A 37 2.24 4.38 0.92
C MET A 37 1.83 3.85 -0.45
N ARG A 38 2.52 4.31 -1.52
CA ARG A 38 2.25 3.82 -2.87
C ARG A 38 2.56 2.33 -3.00
N ASN A 39 3.65 1.89 -2.40
CA ASN A 39 4.02 0.48 -2.44
C ASN A 39 3.01 -0.39 -1.69
N ALA A 40 2.37 0.15 -0.68
CA ALA A 40 1.32 -0.55 0.06
C ALA A 40 -0.02 -0.55 -0.66
N GLY A 41 -0.15 0.22 -1.74
CA GLY A 41 -1.38 0.27 -2.53
C GLY A 41 -2.31 1.42 -2.19
N VAL A 42 -1.85 2.40 -1.43
CA VAL A 42 -2.66 3.59 -1.14
C VAL A 42 -2.83 4.40 -2.42
N PRO A 43 -4.07 4.78 -2.78
CA PRO A 43 -4.31 5.53 -4.01
C PRO A 43 -3.63 6.89 -4.02
N ILE A 44 -3.21 7.32 -5.21
CA ILE A 44 -2.59 8.64 -5.38
C ILE A 44 -3.50 9.74 -4.89
N GLU A 45 -4.79 9.64 -5.16
CA GLU A 45 -5.77 10.65 -4.76
C GLU A 45 -5.80 10.87 -3.25
N ALA A 46 -5.67 9.79 -2.48
CA ALA A 46 -5.64 9.89 -1.03
C ALA A 46 -4.38 10.62 -0.56
N LEU A 47 -3.25 10.35 -1.18
CA LEU A 47 -1.99 10.99 -0.83
C LEU A 47 -2.01 12.48 -1.16
N ILE A 48 -2.57 12.84 -2.31
CA ILE A 48 -2.72 14.25 -2.70
C ILE A 48 -3.64 14.97 -1.72
N GLU A 49 -4.73 14.35 -1.34
CA GLU A 49 -5.65 14.93 -0.38
C GLU A 49 -4.99 15.16 0.97
N TYR A 50 -4.18 14.21 1.42
CA TYR A 50 -3.45 14.36 2.67
C TYR A 50 -2.50 15.56 2.63
N VAL A 51 -1.77 15.75 1.52
CA VAL A 51 -0.87 16.88 1.38
C VAL A 51 -1.65 18.19 1.39
N LYS A 52 -2.79 18.24 0.71
CA LYS A 52 -3.64 19.44 0.72
C LYS A 52 -4.08 19.80 2.13
N LEU A 53 -4.54 18.80 2.87
CA LEU A 53 -4.99 19.02 4.25
C LEU A 53 -3.84 19.49 5.12
N PHE A 54 -2.66 18.90 4.94
CA PHE A 54 -1.48 19.32 5.66
C PHE A 54 -1.17 20.79 5.42
N GLN A 55 -1.25 21.24 4.17
CA GLN A 55 -0.96 22.63 3.81
C GLN A 55 -2.02 23.61 4.33
N MET A 56 -3.21 23.13 4.62
CA MET A 56 -4.27 23.98 5.19
C MET A 56 -4.07 24.24 6.68
N GLY A 57 -3.13 23.57 7.31
CA GLY A 57 -2.76 23.84 8.67
C GLY A 57 -3.47 22.99 9.71
N ASP A 58 -3.29 23.40 10.97
CA ASP A 58 -3.70 22.58 12.12
C ASP A 58 -5.21 22.39 12.22
N ALA A 59 -5.99 23.25 11.63
CA ALA A 59 -7.45 23.10 11.65
C ALA A 59 -7.92 21.83 10.94
N THR A 60 -7.04 21.16 10.18
CA THR A 60 -7.38 19.95 9.45
C THR A 60 -6.96 18.67 10.17
N PHE A 61 -6.55 18.72 11.43
CA PHE A 61 -6.13 17.51 12.15
C PHE A 61 -7.21 16.43 12.15
N GLY A 62 -8.46 16.82 12.38
CA GLY A 62 -9.56 15.86 12.36
C GLY A 62 -9.74 15.21 11.01
N ALA A 63 -9.70 16.01 9.96
CA ALA A 63 -9.84 15.50 8.58
C ALA A 63 -8.68 14.59 8.19
N ARG A 64 -7.47 14.95 8.61
CA ARG A 64 -6.30 14.11 8.35
C ARG A 64 -6.41 12.77 9.07
N LEU A 65 -6.87 12.81 10.33
CA LEU A 65 -7.07 11.58 11.10
C LEU A 65 -8.06 10.67 10.42
N ASP A 66 -9.19 11.22 9.97
CA ASP A 66 -10.22 10.43 9.30
C ASP A 66 -9.70 9.80 8.03
N LEU A 67 -8.93 10.57 7.25
CA LEU A 67 -8.35 10.07 6.01
C LEU A 67 -7.39 8.91 6.28
N LEU A 68 -6.52 9.07 7.27
CA LEU A 68 -5.55 8.02 7.61
C LEU A 68 -6.25 6.77 8.14
N LYS A 69 -7.29 6.92 8.94
CA LYS A 69 -8.06 5.78 9.43
C LYS A 69 -8.73 5.03 8.29
N GLU A 70 -9.29 5.76 7.33
CA GLU A 70 -9.93 5.14 6.18
C GLU A 70 -8.94 4.29 5.39
N GLN A 71 -7.73 4.82 5.15
CA GLN A 71 -6.71 4.07 4.43
C GLN A 71 -6.22 2.87 5.23
N TYR A 72 -6.09 3.03 6.53
CA TYR A 72 -5.71 1.92 7.40
C TYR A 72 -6.74 0.77 7.32
N GLU A 73 -8.02 1.10 7.37
CA GLU A 73 -9.07 0.09 7.28
C GLU A 73 -9.05 -0.65 5.93
N LYS A 74 -8.79 0.06 4.85
CA LYS A 74 -8.69 -0.57 3.54
C LYS A 74 -7.50 -1.53 3.47
N LEU A 75 -6.36 -1.15 4.02
CA LEU A 75 -5.19 -2.03 4.07
C LEU A 75 -5.44 -3.24 4.96
N GLU A 76 -6.14 -3.04 6.06
CA GLU A 76 -6.51 -4.14 6.95
C GLU A 76 -7.35 -5.18 6.22
N GLU A 77 -8.31 -4.74 5.43
CA GLU A 77 -9.14 -5.63 4.63
C GLU A 77 -8.31 -6.38 3.59
N GLN A 78 -7.40 -5.68 2.92
CA GLN A 78 -6.50 -6.31 1.96
C GLN A 78 -5.61 -7.35 2.63
N ARG A 79 -5.14 -7.06 3.84
CA ARG A 79 -4.33 -8.01 4.60
C ARG A 79 -5.11 -9.30 4.86
N LYS A 80 -6.37 -9.18 5.26
CA LYS A 80 -7.20 -10.35 5.51
C LYS A 80 -7.38 -11.20 4.26
N GLN A 81 -7.57 -10.55 3.12
CA GLN A 81 -7.74 -11.25 1.85
C GLN A 81 -6.45 -11.98 1.45
N ILE A 82 -5.32 -11.33 1.67
CA ILE A 82 -4.01 -11.94 1.38
C ILE A 82 -3.79 -13.14 2.29
N GLU A 83 -4.10 -13.02 3.57
CA GLU A 83 -3.95 -14.13 4.50
C GLU A 83 -4.80 -15.34 4.08
N ALA A 84 -6.03 -15.09 3.66
CA ALA A 84 -6.90 -16.17 3.20
C ALA A 84 -6.31 -16.86 1.96
N THR A 85 -5.74 -16.08 1.05
CA THR A 85 -5.08 -16.63 -0.13
C THR A 85 -3.84 -17.45 0.25
N MET A 86 -3.07 -16.94 1.20
CA MET A 86 -1.89 -17.65 1.69
C MET A 86 -2.26 -19.00 2.31
N ASP A 87 -3.37 -19.03 3.06
CA ASP A 87 -3.84 -20.29 3.65
C ASP A 87 -4.19 -21.30 2.57
N ARG A 88 -4.84 -20.87 1.51
CA ARG A 88 -5.16 -21.74 0.38
C ARG A 88 -3.91 -22.26 -0.30
N LEU A 89 -2.95 -21.39 -0.53
CA LEU A 89 -1.69 -21.80 -1.15
C LEU A 89 -0.92 -22.76 -0.25
N HIS A 90 -0.92 -22.49 1.05
CA HIS A 90 -0.26 -23.37 2.01
C HIS A 90 -0.85 -24.77 1.98
N TYR A 91 -2.18 -24.85 1.93
CA TYR A 91 -2.86 -26.14 1.84
C TYR A 91 -2.45 -26.88 0.57
N LYS A 92 -2.47 -26.20 -0.58
CA LYS A 92 -2.05 -26.82 -1.84
C LYS A 92 -0.61 -27.28 -1.81
N ILE A 93 0.27 -26.43 -1.25
CA ILE A 93 1.69 -26.78 -1.12
C ILE A 93 1.85 -28.04 -0.33
N SER A 94 1.16 -28.18 0.81
CA SER A 94 1.27 -29.37 1.63
C SER A 94 0.81 -30.61 0.89
N LYS A 95 -0.24 -30.49 0.08
CA LYS A 95 -0.74 -31.61 -0.71
C LYS A 95 0.25 -32.04 -1.79
N TYR A 96 0.88 -31.06 -2.44
CA TYR A 96 1.89 -31.38 -3.45
C TYR A 96 3.17 -31.94 -2.84
N GLU A 97 3.51 -31.49 -1.64
CA GLU A 97 4.65 -32.09 -0.93
C GLU A 97 4.40 -33.57 -0.66
N GLU A 98 3.18 -33.93 -0.27
CA GLU A 98 2.81 -35.33 -0.12
C GLU A 98 2.86 -36.07 -1.46
N ALA A 99 2.32 -35.44 -2.51
CA ALA A 99 2.28 -36.06 -3.84
C ALA A 99 3.68 -36.37 -4.36
N VAL A 100 4.63 -35.48 -4.10
CA VAL A 100 6.02 -35.70 -4.51
C VAL A 100 6.59 -36.96 -3.81
N LYS A 101 6.23 -37.18 -2.57
CA LYS A 101 6.72 -38.32 -1.80
C LYS A 101 6.03 -39.61 -2.17
N THR A 102 4.72 -39.58 -2.37
CA THR A 102 3.91 -40.79 -2.55
C THR A 102 3.58 -41.11 -4.00
N GLY A 103 3.77 -40.13 -4.89
CA GLY A 103 3.39 -40.27 -6.29
C GLY A 103 1.91 -40.12 -6.55
N LYS A 104 1.12 -39.74 -5.55
CA LYS A 104 -0.31 -39.55 -5.69
C LYS A 104 -0.77 -38.24 -5.10
N LEU A 105 -1.58 -37.52 -5.85
CA LEU A 105 -2.19 -36.27 -5.38
C LEU A 105 -3.58 -36.54 -4.90
N VAL A 106 -3.82 -36.37 -3.61
CA VAL A 106 -5.12 -36.68 -2.98
C VAL A 106 -5.60 -35.43 -2.27
N TRP A 107 -6.77 -34.96 -2.66
CA TRP A 107 -7.45 -33.87 -1.98
C TRP A 107 -8.39 -34.41 -0.92
N ASP A 108 -8.67 -33.64 0.10
CA ASP A 108 -9.52 -34.08 1.20
C ASP A 108 -11.01 -34.05 0.85
N GLY A 109 -11.32 -34.28 -0.40
CA GLY A 109 -12.70 -34.38 -0.85
C GLY A 109 -13.41 -33.04 -0.96
N LYS A 110 -12.70 -31.98 -0.80
CA LYS A 110 -13.28 -30.66 -0.82
C LYS A 110 -12.63 -29.77 -1.83
N ILE A 111 -12.61 -30.21 -3.04
CA ILE A 111 -12.13 -29.37 -4.11
C ILE A 111 -13.20 -28.36 -4.40
N THR A 112 -12.91 -27.14 -4.15
CA THR A 112 -13.83 -26.08 -4.49
C THR A 112 -13.80 -25.83 -5.97
N ASP A 113 -14.93 -25.98 -6.55
CA ASP A 113 -15.08 -25.87 -7.98
C ASP A 113 -14.70 -24.51 -8.51
N GLY A 114 -13.73 -24.50 -9.39
CA GLY A 114 -13.35 -23.29 -10.08
C GLY A 114 -12.63 -22.26 -9.26
N GLU A 115 -12.49 -22.47 -7.98
CA GLU A 115 -11.75 -21.53 -7.15
C GLU A 115 -10.30 -21.94 -7.08
N CYS A 116 -9.41 -21.02 -7.40
CA CYS A 116 -7.97 -21.24 -7.29
C CYS A 116 -7.52 -22.58 -7.83
N THR A 117 -7.97 -22.92 -8.99
CA THR A 117 -7.52 -24.13 -9.67
C THR A 117 -6.18 -23.89 -10.30
N MET A 118 -5.16 -24.05 -9.58
CA MET A 118 -3.81 -23.96 -10.19
C MET A 118 -3.19 -25.33 -10.33
#